data_a2b14ee872f9912f611e9096a5d8ff5f
#
_entry.id   a2b14ee872f9912f611e9096a5d8ff5f
#
_cell.length_a   1.000
_cell.length_b   1.000
_cell.length_c   1.000
_cell.angle_alpha   90.00
_cell.angle_beta   90.00
_cell.angle_gamma   90.00
#
_symmetry.space_group_name_H-M   'P 1'
#
loop_
_entity.id
_entity.type
_entity.pdbx_description
1 polymer ?
#
loop_
_entity_poly.entity_id
_entity_poly.type
_entity_poly.pdbx_seq_one_letter_code
_entity_poly.pdbx_strand_id
1 'polypeptide(L)'
;KNEKAFVTYMTAGLPDMEGTKALIKAQAEAGIDIIELGIPFSDPTADGPVIQDASYRSICKGTNLKGVFAAVEEVRKDCDVPLVFMMYYNTILYYGVDAFARKCAEVGVDGLIIPDLPKEEQFELVEALDNTENAPILIQLVAPVSADRIPMILENARGYVYCVSSMGVTGQAAHFHKNVRTVSYTHLRAHETTLHL
;
A
#
# COMPACT_ATOMS: atom_id res chain seq x y z
N LYS A 1 -20.60 -8.71 -6.50
CA LYS A 1 -20.08 -10.06 -6.78
C LYS A 1 -19.53 -10.62 -5.49
N ASN A 2 -19.83 -11.88 -5.16
CA ASN A 2 -19.39 -12.56 -3.95
C ASN A 2 -17.99 -13.22 -4.20
N GLU A 3 -17.08 -12.50 -4.84
CA GLU A 3 -15.74 -12.96 -5.18
C GLU A 3 -14.74 -12.34 -4.23
N LYS A 4 -13.73 -13.10 -3.82
CA LYS A 4 -12.64 -12.62 -2.98
C LYS A 4 -11.49 -12.16 -3.87
N ALA A 5 -10.96 -10.96 -3.62
CA ALA A 5 -9.75 -10.50 -4.26
C ALA A 5 -8.51 -11.19 -3.68
N PHE A 6 -7.56 -11.52 -4.54
CA PHE A 6 -6.25 -12.01 -4.15
C PHE A 6 -5.22 -10.87 -4.29
N VAL A 7 -4.72 -10.41 -3.15
CA VAL A 7 -3.75 -9.33 -3.06
C VAL A 7 -2.37 -9.90 -2.74
N THR A 8 -1.35 -9.50 -3.48
CA THR A 8 0.03 -9.94 -3.26
C THR A 8 0.91 -8.76 -2.87
N TYR A 9 1.95 -9.04 -2.09
CA TYR A 9 2.99 -8.06 -1.74
C TYR A 9 4.34 -8.47 -2.35
N MET A 10 5.08 -7.49 -2.86
CA MET A 10 6.47 -7.67 -3.28
C MET A 10 7.30 -6.40 -3.01
N THR A 11 8.58 -6.58 -2.68
CA THR A 11 9.51 -5.45 -2.52
C THR A 11 10.09 -5.04 -3.88
N ALA A 12 9.97 -3.77 -4.26
CA ALA A 12 10.54 -3.22 -5.47
C ALA A 12 12.08 -3.36 -5.48
N GLY A 13 12.66 -3.66 -6.65
CA GLY A 13 14.09 -3.82 -6.81
C GLY A 13 14.64 -5.19 -6.40
N LEU A 14 13.77 -6.19 -6.19
CA LEU A 14 14.20 -7.57 -5.95
C LEU A 14 13.61 -8.52 -7.01
N PRO A 15 14.47 -9.38 -7.60
CA PRO A 15 15.95 -9.45 -7.42
C PRO A 15 16.68 -8.20 -7.95
N ASP A 16 16.07 -7.46 -8.85
CA ASP A 16 16.46 -6.17 -9.42
C ASP A 16 15.23 -5.49 -10.02
N MET A 17 15.39 -4.36 -10.70
CA MET A 17 14.25 -3.62 -11.25
C MET A 17 13.63 -4.33 -12.47
N GLU A 18 14.43 -5.01 -13.29
CA GLU A 18 13.92 -5.82 -14.40
C GLU A 18 13.09 -7.01 -13.88
N GLY A 19 13.60 -7.70 -12.86
CA GLY A 19 12.87 -8.75 -12.17
C GLY A 19 11.58 -8.25 -11.52
N THR A 20 11.56 -7.03 -10.99
CA THR A 20 10.34 -6.40 -10.46
C THR A 20 9.28 -6.25 -11.56
N LYS A 21 9.64 -5.69 -12.71
CA LYS A 21 8.74 -5.55 -13.86
C LYS A 21 8.20 -6.89 -14.35
N ALA A 22 9.09 -7.85 -14.52
CA ALA A 22 8.74 -9.20 -14.95
C ALA A 22 7.77 -9.88 -13.97
N LEU A 23 8.01 -9.72 -12.66
CA LEU A 23 7.19 -10.33 -11.63
C LEU A 23 5.80 -9.68 -11.55
N ILE A 24 5.67 -8.36 -11.72
CA ILE A 24 4.38 -7.67 -11.81
C ILE A 24 3.55 -8.26 -12.97
N LYS A 25 4.14 -8.36 -14.16
CA LYS A 25 3.46 -8.92 -15.34
C LYS A 25 3.05 -10.39 -15.14
N ALA A 26 3.95 -11.21 -14.62
CA ALA A 26 3.66 -12.61 -14.34
C ALA A 26 2.53 -12.80 -13.32
N GLN A 27 2.45 -11.95 -12.28
CA GLN A 27 1.36 -11.97 -11.31
C GLN A 27 0.04 -11.53 -11.95
N ALA A 28 0.05 -10.50 -12.79
CA ALA A 28 -1.14 -10.07 -13.52
C ALA A 28 -1.67 -11.17 -14.47
N GLU A 29 -0.77 -11.83 -15.21
CA GLU A 29 -1.10 -12.98 -16.07
C GLU A 29 -1.66 -14.17 -15.27
N ALA A 30 -1.19 -14.36 -14.04
CA ALA A 30 -1.70 -15.38 -13.12
C ALA A 30 -3.07 -15.05 -12.51
N GLY A 31 -3.62 -13.86 -12.78
CA GLY A 31 -4.93 -13.43 -12.29
C GLY A 31 -4.92 -12.85 -10.89
N ILE A 32 -3.82 -12.25 -10.45
CA ILE A 32 -3.78 -11.47 -9.21
C ILE A 32 -4.63 -10.20 -9.38
N ASP A 33 -5.46 -9.91 -8.40
CA ASP A 33 -6.40 -8.77 -8.46
C ASP A 33 -5.73 -7.44 -8.10
N ILE A 34 -4.78 -7.43 -7.15
CA ILE A 34 -4.06 -6.24 -6.69
C ILE A 34 -2.63 -6.63 -6.32
N ILE A 35 -1.67 -5.81 -6.71
CA ILE A 35 -0.26 -5.96 -6.30
C ILE A 35 0.13 -4.79 -5.39
N GLU A 36 0.52 -5.09 -4.15
CA GLU A 36 1.14 -4.16 -3.23
C GLU A 36 2.65 -4.14 -3.49
N LEU A 37 3.15 -3.02 -4.01
CA LEU A 37 4.56 -2.81 -4.30
C LEU A 37 5.22 -2.05 -3.15
N GLY A 38 6.00 -2.75 -2.33
CA GLY A 38 6.76 -2.18 -1.24
C GLY A 38 7.91 -1.33 -1.74
N ILE A 39 7.92 -0.04 -1.40
CA ILE A 39 9.00 0.88 -1.74
C ILE A 39 10.08 0.75 -0.66
N PRO A 40 11.31 0.36 -1.03
CA PRO A 40 12.37 0.13 -0.05
C PRO A 40 12.69 1.39 0.76
N PHE A 41 12.86 1.21 2.08
CA PHE A 41 13.20 2.28 3.00
C PHE A 41 14.29 1.82 3.98
N SER A 42 15.18 2.71 4.39
CA SER A 42 16.32 2.39 5.25
C SER A 42 15.94 2.09 6.70
N ASP A 43 14.84 2.70 7.17
CA ASP A 43 14.43 2.66 8.58
C ASP A 43 12.97 2.15 8.75
N PRO A 44 12.66 0.92 8.29
CA PRO A 44 11.31 0.41 8.14
C PRO A 44 10.75 -0.08 9.49
N THR A 45 10.32 0.84 10.34
CA THR A 45 9.90 0.60 11.74
C THR A 45 8.66 -0.28 11.88
N ALA A 46 7.79 -0.34 10.86
CA ALA A 46 6.58 -1.17 10.85
C ALA A 46 6.82 -2.56 10.27
N ASP A 47 8.00 -2.84 9.70
CA ASP A 47 8.29 -4.08 9.00
C ASP A 47 9.00 -5.11 9.87
N GLY A 48 8.75 -6.39 9.59
CA GLY A 48 9.48 -7.50 10.17
C GLY A 48 10.83 -7.75 9.50
N PRO A 49 11.69 -8.60 10.11
CA PRO A 49 13.06 -8.80 9.67
C PRO A 49 13.19 -9.27 8.21
N VAL A 50 12.21 -10.01 7.71
CA VAL A 50 12.20 -10.48 6.31
C VAL A 50 12.04 -9.32 5.33
N ILE A 51 11.11 -8.40 5.60
CA ILE A 51 10.86 -7.23 4.76
C ILE A 51 11.99 -6.20 4.94
N GLN A 52 12.53 -6.05 6.15
CA GLN A 52 13.70 -5.22 6.41
C GLN A 52 14.92 -5.68 5.60
N ASP A 53 15.22 -6.99 5.59
CA ASP A 53 16.30 -7.56 4.76
C ASP A 53 16.03 -7.33 3.26
N ALA A 54 14.80 -7.54 2.81
CA ALA A 54 14.40 -7.29 1.43
C ALA A 54 14.63 -5.82 1.03
N SER A 55 14.18 -4.88 1.85
CA SER A 55 14.40 -3.44 1.64
C SER A 55 15.89 -3.08 1.62
N TYR A 56 16.65 -3.57 2.59
CA TYR A 56 18.10 -3.35 2.66
C TYR A 56 18.82 -3.85 1.39
N ARG A 57 18.54 -5.08 0.97
CA ARG A 57 19.14 -5.68 -0.23
C ARG A 57 18.76 -4.92 -1.50
N SER A 58 17.54 -4.45 -1.59
CA SER A 58 17.08 -3.63 -2.71
C SER A 58 17.81 -2.27 -2.76
N ILE A 59 17.92 -1.59 -1.62
CA ILE A 59 18.66 -0.31 -1.51
C ILE A 59 20.13 -0.50 -1.88
N CYS A 60 20.78 -1.57 -1.40
CA CYS A 60 22.17 -1.89 -1.75
C CYS A 60 22.39 -2.09 -3.25
N LYS A 61 21.35 -2.44 -4.01
CA LYS A 61 21.37 -2.54 -5.47
C LYS A 61 21.08 -1.21 -6.18
N GLY A 62 20.91 -0.12 -5.45
CA GLY A 62 20.67 1.21 -5.99
C GLY A 62 19.20 1.53 -6.28
N THR A 63 18.26 0.71 -5.78
CA THR A 63 16.83 1.01 -5.93
C THR A 63 16.49 2.31 -5.23
N ASN A 64 15.74 3.16 -5.93
CA ASN A 64 15.23 4.42 -5.42
C ASN A 64 13.86 4.71 -6.04
N LEU A 65 13.12 5.66 -5.46
CA LEU A 65 11.76 5.97 -5.87
C LEU A 65 11.65 6.38 -7.35
N LYS A 66 12.65 7.12 -7.87
CA LYS A 66 12.67 7.53 -9.29
C LYS A 66 12.75 6.31 -10.22
N GLY A 67 13.57 5.32 -9.87
CA GLY A 67 13.66 4.05 -10.61
C GLY A 67 12.38 3.24 -10.54
N VAL A 68 11.70 3.25 -9.38
CA VAL A 68 10.40 2.59 -9.23
C VAL A 68 9.33 3.24 -10.11
N PHE A 69 9.24 4.57 -10.14
CA PHE A 69 8.32 5.26 -11.04
C PHE A 69 8.58 4.92 -12.51
N ALA A 70 9.84 4.90 -12.94
CA ALA A 70 10.18 4.51 -14.31
C ALA A 70 9.78 3.06 -14.62
N ALA A 71 9.93 2.15 -13.67
CA ALA A 71 9.50 0.76 -13.84
C ALA A 71 7.96 0.63 -13.93
N VAL A 72 7.21 1.37 -13.13
CA VAL A 72 5.73 1.40 -13.20
C VAL A 72 5.28 1.97 -14.53
N GLU A 73 5.83 3.09 -14.98
CA GLU A 73 5.54 3.70 -16.28
C GLU A 73 5.77 2.71 -17.44
N GLU A 74 6.83 1.92 -17.36
CA GLU A 74 7.11 0.88 -18.35
C GLU A 74 6.12 -0.28 -18.29
N VAL A 75 5.78 -0.75 -17.09
CA VAL A 75 4.79 -1.82 -16.88
C VAL A 75 3.42 -1.41 -17.38
N ARG A 76 3.00 -0.15 -17.17
CA ARG A 76 1.69 0.36 -17.58
C ARG A 76 1.46 0.42 -19.08
N LYS A 77 2.49 0.21 -19.90
CA LYS A 77 2.32 0.15 -21.38
C LYS A 77 1.51 -1.07 -21.82
N ASP A 78 1.50 -2.13 -21.03
CA ASP A 78 0.89 -3.41 -21.38
C ASP A 78 0.27 -4.17 -20.18
N CYS A 79 0.15 -3.53 -19.01
CA CYS A 79 -0.36 -4.18 -17.80
C CYS A 79 -1.20 -3.19 -16.95
N ASP A 80 -2.50 -3.53 -16.79
CA ASP A 80 -3.49 -2.71 -16.09
C ASP A 80 -3.80 -3.22 -14.67
N VAL A 81 -3.04 -4.21 -14.15
CA VAL A 81 -3.28 -4.71 -12.79
C VAL A 81 -3.17 -3.57 -11.78
N PRO A 82 -4.10 -3.44 -10.84
CA PRO A 82 -4.03 -2.42 -9.80
C PRO A 82 -2.72 -2.51 -9.01
N LEU A 83 -1.96 -1.41 -8.99
CA LEU A 83 -0.69 -1.28 -8.26
C LEU A 83 -0.86 -0.32 -7.09
N VAL A 84 -0.62 -0.81 -5.89
CA VAL A 84 -0.67 -0.05 -4.65
C VAL A 84 0.74 0.11 -4.10
N PHE A 85 1.23 1.33 -3.90
CA PHE A 85 2.49 1.54 -3.23
C PHE A 85 2.33 1.39 -1.72
N MET A 86 3.13 0.54 -1.10
CA MET A 86 3.28 0.46 0.35
C MET A 86 4.62 1.11 0.72
N MET A 87 4.58 2.23 1.44
CA MET A 87 5.78 3.03 1.69
C MET A 87 5.66 3.90 2.94
N TYR A 88 6.79 4.40 3.41
CA TYR A 88 6.88 5.30 4.55
C TYR A 88 6.73 6.77 4.14
N TYR A 89 6.05 7.54 4.97
CA TYR A 89 5.70 8.94 4.67
C TYR A 89 6.92 9.84 4.49
N ASN A 90 8.01 9.57 5.20
CA ASN A 90 9.26 10.32 5.05
C ASN A 90 9.77 10.37 3.59
N THR A 91 9.58 9.29 2.82
CA THR A 91 9.97 9.25 1.40
C THR A 91 9.12 10.21 0.56
N ILE A 92 7.83 10.34 0.88
CA ILE A 92 6.91 11.27 0.23
C ILE A 92 7.28 12.72 0.55
N LEU A 93 7.53 13.01 1.83
CA LEU A 93 7.98 14.34 2.28
C LEU A 93 9.27 14.78 1.58
N TYR A 94 10.25 13.88 1.48
CA TYR A 94 11.51 14.17 0.79
C TYR A 94 11.32 14.43 -0.71
N TYR A 95 10.39 13.72 -1.36
CA TYR A 95 10.07 13.93 -2.78
C TYR A 95 9.28 15.23 -3.01
N GLY A 96 8.54 15.68 -2.01
CA GLY A 96 7.55 16.75 -2.05
C GLY A 96 6.14 16.22 -2.33
N VAL A 97 5.22 16.46 -1.39
CA VAL A 97 3.89 15.82 -1.35
C VAL A 97 3.10 16.04 -2.65
N ASP A 98 3.00 17.28 -3.12
CA ASP A 98 2.32 17.61 -4.39
C ASP A 98 3.00 16.99 -5.61
N ALA A 99 4.33 17.02 -5.65
CA ALA A 99 5.09 16.45 -6.76
C ALA A 99 4.93 14.93 -6.80
N PHE A 100 4.87 14.29 -5.64
CA PHE A 100 4.64 12.87 -5.49
C PHE A 100 3.23 12.47 -5.98
N ALA A 101 2.18 13.19 -5.53
CA ALA A 101 0.80 12.94 -5.95
C ALA A 101 0.67 13.01 -7.49
N ARG A 102 1.19 14.10 -8.09
CA ARG A 102 1.21 14.25 -9.55
C ARG A 102 1.99 13.14 -10.27
N LYS A 103 3.16 12.75 -9.74
CA LYS A 103 3.96 11.68 -10.38
C LYS A 103 3.28 10.32 -10.27
N CYS A 104 2.64 10.01 -9.16
CA CYS A 104 1.83 8.79 -9.03
C CYS A 104 0.70 8.74 -10.06
N ALA A 105 -0.04 9.84 -10.23
CA ALA A 105 -1.10 9.96 -11.24
C ALA A 105 -0.55 9.79 -12.66
N GLU A 106 0.56 10.46 -12.98
CA GLU A 106 1.22 10.39 -14.29
C GLU A 106 1.62 8.97 -14.69
N VAL A 107 2.20 8.20 -13.75
CA VAL A 107 2.67 6.84 -14.05
C VAL A 107 1.61 5.76 -13.81
N GLY A 108 0.44 6.13 -13.29
CA GLY A 108 -0.68 5.20 -13.09
C GLY A 108 -0.56 4.33 -11.84
N VAL A 109 -0.15 4.90 -10.71
CA VAL A 109 -0.28 4.25 -9.38
C VAL A 109 -1.73 4.37 -8.92
N ASP A 110 -2.35 3.26 -8.50
CA ASP A 110 -3.78 3.22 -8.15
C ASP A 110 -4.05 3.49 -6.67
N GLY A 111 -3.12 3.16 -5.79
CA GLY A 111 -3.32 3.32 -4.35
C GLY A 111 -2.04 3.51 -3.56
N LEU A 112 -2.21 4.01 -2.33
CA LEU A 112 -1.13 4.22 -1.37
C LEU A 112 -1.49 3.59 -0.03
N ILE A 113 -0.57 2.83 0.56
CA ILE A 113 -0.61 2.37 1.94
C ILE A 113 0.58 2.97 2.67
N ILE A 114 0.34 3.75 3.72
CA ILE A 114 1.38 4.48 4.45
C ILE A 114 1.25 4.13 5.94
N PRO A 115 1.97 3.10 6.41
CA PRO A 115 1.79 2.55 7.75
C PRO A 115 2.13 3.50 8.89
N ASP A 116 2.99 4.48 8.65
CA ASP A 116 3.47 5.47 9.62
C ASP A 116 2.71 6.81 9.56
N LEU A 117 1.62 6.90 8.76
CA LEU A 117 0.82 8.13 8.64
C LEU A 117 -0.56 7.93 9.31
N PRO A 118 -0.74 8.36 10.58
CA PRO A 118 -2.01 8.24 11.26
C PRO A 118 -3.07 9.18 10.64
N LYS A 119 -4.35 8.85 10.82
CA LYS A 119 -5.49 9.59 10.24
C LYS A 119 -5.43 11.09 10.51
N GLU A 120 -4.99 11.47 11.70
CA GLU A 120 -4.93 12.85 12.14
C GLU A 120 -3.87 13.69 11.39
N GLU A 121 -2.87 13.05 10.81
CA GLU A 121 -1.76 13.69 10.10
C GLU A 121 -1.88 13.59 8.57
N GLN A 122 -2.98 13.02 8.05
CA GLN A 122 -3.15 12.77 6.61
C GLN A 122 -3.51 14.02 5.79
N PHE A 123 -3.83 15.15 6.41
CA PHE A 123 -4.45 16.30 5.75
C PHE A 123 -3.65 16.82 4.55
N GLU A 124 -2.33 16.97 4.67
CA GLU A 124 -1.46 17.48 3.62
C GLU A 124 -1.43 16.55 2.40
N LEU A 125 -1.30 15.24 2.65
CA LEU A 125 -1.31 14.25 1.58
C LEU A 125 -2.68 14.16 0.92
N VAL A 126 -3.76 14.13 1.70
CA VAL A 126 -5.13 14.07 1.18
C VAL A 126 -5.44 15.30 0.32
N GLU A 127 -5.06 16.50 0.75
CA GLU A 127 -5.21 17.72 -0.04
C GLU A 127 -4.46 17.65 -1.37
N ALA A 128 -3.22 17.16 -1.37
CA ALA A 128 -2.42 16.98 -2.59
C ALA A 128 -3.05 15.95 -3.54
N LEU A 129 -3.58 14.84 -3.02
CA LEU A 129 -4.27 13.82 -3.81
C LEU A 129 -5.59 14.35 -4.38
N ASP A 130 -6.40 15.05 -3.58
CA ASP A 130 -7.69 15.61 -4.01
C ASP A 130 -7.52 16.71 -5.08
N ASN A 131 -6.41 17.43 -5.06
CA ASN A 131 -6.05 18.45 -6.05
C ASN A 131 -5.37 17.86 -7.31
N THR A 132 -5.17 16.55 -7.39
CA THR A 132 -4.52 15.89 -8.52
C THR A 132 -5.50 14.98 -9.25
N GLU A 133 -5.71 15.23 -10.54
CA GLU A 133 -6.55 14.37 -11.38
C GLU A 133 -5.93 12.97 -11.52
N ASN A 134 -6.75 11.93 -11.41
CA ASN A 134 -6.32 10.52 -11.43
C ASN A 134 -5.29 10.16 -10.35
N ALA A 135 -5.26 10.88 -9.24
CA ALA A 135 -4.41 10.56 -8.11
C ALA A 135 -4.74 9.18 -7.51
N PRO A 136 -3.73 8.50 -6.95
CA PRO A 136 -3.97 7.25 -6.23
C PRO A 136 -4.87 7.47 -5.01
N ILE A 137 -5.64 6.46 -4.64
CA ILE A 137 -6.44 6.49 -3.42
C ILE A 137 -5.57 6.19 -2.20
N LEU A 138 -5.81 6.89 -1.08
CA LEU A 138 -5.16 6.58 0.19
C LEU A 138 -5.94 5.48 0.90
N ILE A 139 -5.36 4.27 0.93
CA ILE A 139 -5.92 3.10 1.62
C ILE A 139 -5.79 3.28 3.13
N GLN A 140 -6.91 3.18 3.85
CA GLN A 140 -6.90 3.35 5.29
C GLN A 140 -6.48 2.06 6.00
N LEU A 141 -5.67 2.21 7.07
CA LEU A 141 -5.24 1.11 7.92
C LEU A 141 -6.04 1.10 9.22
N VAL A 142 -6.49 -0.08 9.61
CA VAL A 142 -7.10 -0.31 10.92
C VAL A 142 -6.39 -1.44 11.64
N ALA A 143 -6.30 -1.34 12.97
CA ALA A 143 -5.73 -2.38 13.82
C ALA A 143 -6.73 -2.77 14.92
N PRO A 144 -6.65 -3.99 15.47
CA PRO A 144 -7.54 -4.45 16.54
C PRO A 144 -7.56 -3.56 17.78
N VAL A 145 -6.45 -2.85 18.02
CA VAL A 145 -6.32 -1.89 19.14
C VAL A 145 -6.94 -0.52 18.85
N SER A 146 -7.34 -0.28 17.62
CA SER A 146 -7.92 0.99 17.17
C SER A 146 -9.46 0.95 17.10
N ALA A 147 -10.11 0.01 17.78
CA ALA A 147 -11.56 -0.24 17.66
C ALA A 147 -12.40 1.03 17.82
N ASP A 148 -12.10 1.85 18.84
CA ASP A 148 -12.83 3.09 19.11
C ASP A 148 -12.60 4.19 18.04
N ARG A 149 -11.51 4.08 17.26
CA ARG A 149 -11.11 5.03 16.21
C ARG A 149 -11.57 4.61 14.81
N ILE A 150 -11.99 3.35 14.64
CA ILE A 150 -12.37 2.81 13.32
C ILE A 150 -13.43 3.66 12.62
N PRO A 151 -14.52 4.13 13.27
CA PRO A 151 -15.50 4.97 12.60
C PRO A 151 -14.88 6.24 12.00
N MET A 152 -14.00 6.91 12.74
CA MET A 152 -13.30 8.12 12.28
C MET A 152 -12.32 7.78 11.12
N ILE A 153 -11.58 6.68 11.22
CA ILE A 153 -10.63 6.26 10.17
C ILE A 153 -11.36 5.97 8.86
N LEU A 154 -12.54 5.35 8.94
CA LEU A 154 -13.32 4.91 7.78
C LEU A 154 -14.25 5.97 7.19
N GLU A 155 -14.43 7.13 7.83
CA GLU A 155 -15.38 8.17 7.41
C GLU A 155 -15.28 8.53 5.93
N ASN A 156 -14.04 8.58 5.40
CA ASN A 156 -13.76 8.88 3.99
C ASN A 156 -12.90 7.79 3.33
N ALA A 157 -12.99 6.54 3.80
CA ALA A 157 -12.23 5.45 3.22
C ALA A 157 -12.68 5.14 1.80
N ARG A 158 -11.73 4.87 0.91
CA ARG A 158 -11.94 4.51 -0.49
C ARG A 158 -11.13 3.24 -0.83
N GLY A 159 -11.59 2.51 -1.82
CA GLY A 159 -10.96 1.26 -2.22
C GLY A 159 -11.23 0.14 -1.21
N TYR A 160 -10.19 -0.35 -0.54
CA TYR A 160 -10.31 -1.35 0.51
C TYR A 160 -9.69 -0.85 1.83
N VAL A 161 -9.86 -1.62 2.89
CA VAL A 161 -9.29 -1.30 4.21
C VAL A 161 -8.21 -2.32 4.54
N TYR A 162 -7.00 -1.84 4.83
CA TYR A 162 -5.91 -2.69 5.28
C TYR A 162 -6.08 -3.01 6.77
N CYS A 163 -6.41 -4.25 7.09
CA CYS A 163 -6.58 -4.69 8.48
C CYS A 163 -5.29 -5.33 8.99
N VAL A 164 -4.59 -4.65 9.89
CA VAL A 164 -3.42 -5.19 10.58
C VAL A 164 -3.85 -6.33 11.50
N SER A 165 -3.49 -7.56 11.17
CA SER A 165 -3.95 -8.76 11.87
C SER A 165 -3.19 -9.09 13.16
N SER A 166 -2.01 -8.48 13.34
CA SER A 166 -1.12 -8.74 14.47
C SER A 166 -0.46 -7.45 14.95
N MET A 167 -0.29 -7.32 16.26
CA MET A 167 0.46 -6.21 16.90
C MET A 167 1.97 -6.39 16.84
N GLY A 168 2.46 -7.41 16.17
CA GLY A 168 3.88 -7.67 15.94
C GLY A 168 4.30 -7.25 14.54
N VAL A 169 5.61 -7.31 14.28
CA VAL A 169 6.19 -7.07 12.97
C VAL A 169 5.81 -8.15 11.96
N THR A 170 5.67 -7.80 10.70
CA THR A 170 5.30 -8.68 9.60
C THR A 170 6.21 -9.91 9.52
N GLY A 171 5.62 -11.09 9.38
CA GLY A 171 6.35 -12.36 9.14
C GLY A 171 6.71 -13.17 10.39
N GLN A 172 6.33 -12.77 11.61
CA GLN A 172 6.62 -13.51 12.83
C GLN A 172 5.39 -13.99 13.62
N ALA A 173 4.17 -13.62 13.25
CA ALA A 173 3.01 -13.92 14.06
C ALA A 173 2.39 -15.28 13.72
N ALA A 174 2.50 -16.23 14.63
CA ALA A 174 1.76 -17.48 14.57
C ALA A 174 0.29 -17.36 15.02
N HIS A 175 -0.12 -16.23 15.60
CA HIS A 175 -1.46 -16.05 16.17
C HIS A 175 -2.05 -14.69 15.77
N PHE A 176 -3.28 -14.72 15.22
CA PHE A 176 -4.09 -13.53 15.01
C PHE A 176 -4.53 -12.92 16.35
N HIS A 177 -4.56 -11.59 16.42
CA HIS A 177 -5.10 -10.91 17.60
C HIS A 177 -6.57 -11.29 17.80
N LYS A 178 -6.99 -11.57 19.04
CA LYS A 178 -8.36 -12.04 19.35
C LYS A 178 -9.46 -11.13 18.80
N ASN A 179 -9.21 -9.84 18.71
CA ASN A 179 -10.17 -8.84 18.26
C ASN A 179 -10.22 -8.65 16.74
N VAL A 180 -9.36 -9.28 15.93
CA VAL A 180 -9.39 -9.15 14.45
C VAL A 180 -10.75 -9.54 13.89
N ARG A 181 -11.33 -10.66 14.36
CA ARG A 181 -12.67 -11.10 13.94
C ARG A 181 -13.75 -10.09 14.33
N THR A 182 -13.66 -9.50 15.53
CA THR A 182 -14.61 -8.48 16.00
C THR A 182 -14.52 -7.22 15.16
N VAL A 183 -13.32 -6.71 14.91
CA VAL A 183 -13.08 -5.53 14.06
C VAL A 183 -13.60 -5.79 12.65
N SER A 184 -13.25 -6.92 12.03
CA SER A 184 -13.71 -7.28 10.69
C SER A 184 -15.23 -7.46 10.61
N TYR A 185 -15.85 -8.12 11.61
CA TYR A 185 -17.28 -8.40 11.56
C TYR A 185 -18.17 -7.24 12.00
N THR A 186 -17.78 -6.48 13.02
CA THR A 186 -18.63 -5.44 13.61
C THR A 186 -18.45 -4.07 12.97
N HIS A 187 -17.23 -3.75 12.51
CA HIS A 187 -16.93 -2.43 11.99
C HIS A 187 -16.80 -2.42 10.46
N LEU A 188 -16.07 -3.37 9.86
CA LEU A 188 -15.84 -3.36 8.42
C LEU A 188 -17.09 -3.78 7.63
N ARG A 189 -17.82 -4.83 8.07
CA ARG A 189 -19.07 -5.26 7.40
C ARG A 189 -20.21 -4.24 7.47
N ALA A 190 -20.27 -3.42 8.51
CA ALA A 190 -21.27 -2.36 8.60
C ALA A 190 -21.05 -1.27 7.52
N HIS A 191 -19.83 -1.12 7.04
CA HIS A 191 -19.48 -0.16 5.98
C HIS A 191 -19.42 -0.77 4.58
N GLU A 192 -19.33 -2.10 4.44
CA GLU A 192 -19.38 -2.79 3.12
C GLU A 192 -20.71 -2.58 2.38
N THR A 193 -21.77 -2.22 3.07
CA THR A 193 -23.07 -1.91 2.44
C THR A 193 -23.10 -0.55 1.75
N THR A 194 -22.07 0.28 1.93
CA THR A 194 -21.96 1.62 1.32
C THR A 194 -20.81 1.74 0.32
N LEU A 195 -19.92 0.76 0.24
CA LEU A 195 -18.87 0.70 -0.77
C LEU A 195 -19.38 -0.07 -1.99
N HIS A 196 -20.11 0.63 -2.85
CA HIS A 196 -20.31 0.17 -4.22
C HIS A 196 -18.97 0.32 -4.95
N LEU A 197 -18.32 -0.82 -5.23
CA LEU A 197 -17.28 -0.93 -6.23
C LEU A 197 -17.83 -0.67 -7.62
#